data_6e7b8fb7267640e3e84219bc184c7cbf
#
_entry.id   6e7b8fb7267640e3e84219bc184c7cbf
#
_cell.length_a   1.000
_cell.length_b   1.000
_cell.length_c   1.000
_cell.angle_alpha   90.00
_cell.angle_beta   90.00
_cell.angle_gamma   90.00
#
_symmetry.space_group_name_H-M   'P 1'
#
loop_
_entity.id
_entity.type
_entity.pdbx_description
1 polymer ?
#
loop_
_entity_poly.entity_id
_entity_poly.type
_entity_poly.pdbx_seq_one_letter_code
_entity_poly.pdbx_strand_id
1 'polypeptide(L)'
;HLLPEFTALENVMIPAFIAGRSKKDAEEAAKALLTDLGLAERFTHKPSELSGGEQQRVAIARALINKPAVLFADEPSGNLDSRTKEELHKLFFTLRDKYGQTIVIVTHDPDLAGMCDRSLFMRDGQFE
;
A
#
# COMPACT_ATOMS: atom_id res chain seq x y z
N HIS A 1 6.00 -5.03 6.82
CA HIS A 1 5.64 -6.42 6.57
C HIS A 1 4.31 -6.78 7.22
N LEU A 2 3.57 -7.67 6.58
CA LEU A 2 2.30 -8.17 7.13
C LEU A 2 2.54 -9.14 8.26
N LEU A 3 1.58 -9.19 9.20
CA LEU A 3 1.61 -10.16 10.29
C LEU A 3 1.16 -11.52 9.74
N PRO A 4 2.02 -12.55 9.79
CA PRO A 4 1.77 -13.82 9.10
C PRO A 4 0.64 -14.66 9.71
N GLU A 5 0.30 -14.44 10.96
CA GLU A 5 -0.77 -15.15 11.67
C GLU A 5 -2.16 -14.63 11.31
N PHE A 6 -2.26 -13.44 10.74
CA PHE A 6 -3.52 -12.78 10.46
C PHE A 6 -3.85 -12.80 8.97
N THR A 7 -5.14 -12.80 8.66
CA THR A 7 -5.63 -12.70 7.28
C THR A 7 -5.35 -11.32 6.70
N ALA A 8 -5.55 -11.16 5.40
CA ALA A 8 -5.48 -9.86 4.73
C ALA A 8 -6.42 -8.84 5.41
N LEU A 9 -7.67 -9.23 5.64
CA LEU A 9 -8.65 -8.37 6.30
C LEU A 9 -8.20 -7.97 7.70
N GLU A 10 -7.75 -8.91 8.50
CA GLU A 10 -7.28 -8.64 9.86
C GLU A 10 -6.07 -7.71 9.88
N ASN A 11 -5.11 -7.92 8.98
CA ASN A 11 -3.95 -7.03 8.87
C ASN A 11 -4.37 -5.57 8.63
N VAL A 12 -5.34 -5.35 7.76
CA VAL A 12 -5.83 -4.01 7.45
C VAL A 12 -6.60 -3.40 8.62
N MET A 13 -7.34 -4.22 9.37
CA MET A 13 -8.17 -3.76 10.48
C MET A 13 -7.36 -3.31 11.70
N ILE A 14 -6.16 -3.87 11.93
CA ILE A 14 -5.38 -3.63 13.14
C ILE A 14 -5.16 -2.13 13.45
N PRO A 15 -4.69 -1.28 12.51
CA PRO A 15 -4.51 0.14 12.80
C PRO A 15 -5.81 0.84 13.19
N ALA A 16 -6.94 0.40 12.67
CA ALA A 16 -8.25 0.95 13.02
C ALA A 16 -8.62 0.62 14.46
N PHE A 17 -8.32 -0.59 14.93
CA PHE A 17 -8.52 -0.96 16.34
C PHE A 17 -7.63 -0.12 17.27
N ILE A 18 -6.38 0.07 16.90
CA ILE A 18 -5.44 0.89 17.67
C ILE A 18 -5.95 2.33 17.77
N ALA A 19 -6.61 2.83 16.72
CA ALA A 19 -7.24 4.16 16.71
C ALA A 19 -8.57 4.22 17.47
N GLY A 20 -9.02 3.11 18.05
CA GLY A 20 -10.25 3.05 18.85
C GLY A 20 -11.54 2.84 18.07
N ARG A 21 -11.45 2.48 16.77
CA ARG A 21 -12.66 2.21 15.97
C ARG A 21 -13.28 0.88 16.34
N SER A 22 -14.61 0.79 16.22
CA SER A 22 -15.32 -0.46 16.50
C SER A 22 -14.95 -1.54 15.46
N LYS A 23 -15.18 -2.80 15.84
CA LYS A 23 -14.95 -3.93 14.92
C LYS A 23 -15.74 -3.77 13.63
N LYS A 24 -17.02 -3.36 13.74
CA LYS A 24 -17.89 -3.17 12.58
C LYS A 24 -17.34 -2.10 11.64
N ASP A 25 -16.96 -0.94 12.18
CA ASP A 25 -16.40 0.15 11.38
C ASP A 25 -15.08 -0.23 10.73
N ALA A 26 -14.20 -0.87 11.49
CA ALA A 26 -12.91 -1.33 10.98
C ALA A 26 -13.09 -2.37 9.86
N GLU A 27 -14.00 -3.32 10.03
CA GLU A 27 -14.26 -4.36 9.04
C GLU A 27 -14.84 -3.77 7.75
N GLU A 28 -15.82 -2.89 7.85
CA GLU A 28 -16.42 -2.23 6.69
C GLU A 28 -15.39 -1.41 5.92
N ALA A 29 -14.58 -0.62 6.61
CA ALA A 29 -13.55 0.20 5.99
C ALA A 29 -12.46 -0.67 5.33
N ALA A 30 -12.03 -1.73 6.01
CA ALA A 30 -11.02 -2.64 5.48
C ALA A 30 -11.49 -3.38 4.23
N LYS A 31 -12.73 -3.86 4.23
CA LYS A 31 -13.32 -4.53 3.06
C LYS A 31 -13.43 -3.58 1.87
N ALA A 32 -13.85 -2.34 2.10
CA ALA A 32 -13.94 -1.34 1.04
C ALA A 32 -12.57 -1.06 0.42
N LEU A 33 -11.54 -0.85 1.24
CA LEU A 33 -10.18 -0.60 0.75
C LEU A 33 -9.62 -1.80 -0.02
N LEU A 34 -9.73 -3.00 0.53
CA LEU A 34 -9.24 -4.21 -0.14
C LEU A 34 -9.95 -4.43 -1.47
N THR A 35 -11.26 -4.19 -1.54
CA THR A 35 -12.03 -4.28 -2.78
C THR A 35 -11.53 -3.26 -3.81
N ASP A 36 -11.33 -2.01 -3.40
CA ASP A 36 -10.80 -0.95 -4.27
C ASP A 36 -9.40 -1.28 -4.80
N LEU A 37 -8.62 -2.01 -4.03
CA LEU A 37 -7.27 -2.43 -4.41
C LEU A 37 -7.23 -3.78 -5.15
N GLY A 38 -8.38 -4.30 -5.55
CA GLY A 38 -8.48 -5.54 -6.34
C GLY A 38 -8.37 -6.81 -5.54
N LEU A 39 -8.63 -6.77 -4.23
CA LEU A 39 -8.46 -7.90 -3.32
C LEU A 39 -9.77 -8.38 -2.68
N ALA A 40 -10.91 -8.16 -3.35
CA ALA A 40 -12.21 -8.56 -2.84
C ALA A 40 -12.32 -10.07 -2.52
N GLU A 41 -11.54 -10.90 -3.21
CA GLU A 41 -11.56 -12.35 -3.05
C GLU A 41 -10.43 -12.87 -2.15
N ARG A 42 -9.72 -11.98 -1.44
CA ARG A 42 -8.55 -12.34 -0.64
C ARG A 42 -8.68 -12.00 0.85
N PHE A 43 -9.86 -11.63 1.31
CA PHE A 43 -10.07 -11.19 2.71
C PHE A 43 -9.57 -12.20 3.73
N THR A 44 -9.82 -13.48 3.50
CA THR A 44 -9.51 -14.57 4.45
C THR A 44 -8.16 -15.24 4.19
N HIS A 45 -7.42 -14.78 3.19
CA HIS A 45 -6.09 -15.31 2.88
C HIS A 45 -5.05 -14.76 3.84
N LYS A 46 -4.14 -15.62 4.28
CA LYS A 46 -2.97 -15.21 5.06
C LYS A 46 -1.84 -14.79 4.11
N PRO A 47 -0.85 -14.02 4.59
CA PRO A 47 0.24 -13.55 3.73
C PRO A 47 0.93 -14.65 2.92
N SER A 48 1.12 -15.85 3.50
CA SER A 48 1.72 -16.97 2.79
C SER A 48 0.89 -17.46 1.59
N GLU A 49 -0.38 -17.13 1.55
CA GLU A 49 -1.32 -17.51 0.49
C GLU A 49 -1.48 -16.41 -0.57
N LEU A 50 -0.76 -15.30 -0.43
CA LEU A 50 -0.84 -14.14 -1.32
C LEU A 50 0.41 -14.03 -2.16
N SER A 51 0.27 -13.54 -3.40
CA SER A 51 1.41 -13.17 -4.24
C SER A 51 2.15 -11.97 -3.64
N GLY A 52 3.37 -11.70 -4.09
CA GLY A 52 4.12 -10.53 -3.64
C GLY A 52 3.39 -9.21 -3.90
N GLY A 53 2.77 -9.08 -5.07
CA GLY A 53 1.96 -7.90 -5.40
C GLY A 53 0.72 -7.77 -4.54
N GLU A 54 0.05 -8.88 -4.25
CA GLU A 54 -1.11 -8.89 -3.35
C GLU A 54 -0.71 -8.50 -1.93
N GLN A 55 0.41 -9.01 -1.44
CA GLN A 55 0.94 -8.62 -0.12
C GLN A 55 1.22 -7.12 -0.04
N GLN A 56 1.79 -6.54 -1.08
CA GLN A 56 2.05 -5.10 -1.15
C GLN A 56 0.75 -4.29 -1.14
N ARG A 57 -0.26 -4.75 -1.86
CA ARG A 57 -1.57 -4.10 -1.85
C ARG A 57 -2.26 -4.16 -0.49
N VAL A 58 -2.15 -5.28 0.21
CA VAL A 58 -2.65 -5.39 1.60
C VAL A 58 -1.92 -4.39 2.50
N ALA A 59 -0.60 -4.28 2.37
CA ALA A 59 0.19 -3.32 3.14
C ALA A 59 -0.23 -1.87 2.86
N ILE A 60 -0.54 -1.54 1.61
CA ILE A 60 -1.05 -0.22 1.23
C ILE A 60 -2.44 0.02 1.86
N ALA A 61 -3.34 -0.95 1.79
CA ALA A 61 -4.65 -0.85 2.41
C ALA A 61 -4.54 -0.61 3.92
N ARG A 62 -3.65 -1.35 4.58
CA ARG A 62 -3.37 -1.18 6.01
C ARG A 62 -2.89 0.24 6.32
N ALA A 63 -2.02 0.78 5.49
CA ALA A 63 -1.52 2.15 5.67
C ALA A 63 -2.61 3.20 5.45
N LEU A 64 -3.60 2.92 4.62
CA LEU A 64 -4.65 3.88 4.25
C LEU A 64 -5.87 3.86 5.16
N ILE A 65 -6.06 2.85 6.02
CA ILE A 65 -7.33 2.67 6.73
C ILE A 65 -7.67 3.84 7.65
N ASN A 66 -6.68 4.50 8.23
CA ASN A 66 -6.87 5.67 9.09
C ASN A 66 -6.79 6.99 8.33
N LYS A 67 -6.87 6.95 7.01
CA LYS A 67 -6.86 8.14 6.13
C LYS A 67 -5.69 9.06 6.40
N PRO A 68 -4.44 8.59 6.26
CA PRO A 68 -3.27 9.41 6.55
C PRO A 68 -3.15 10.57 5.56
N ALA A 69 -2.58 11.69 6.02
CA ALA A 69 -2.29 12.82 5.13
C ALA A 69 -1.25 12.44 4.08
N VAL A 70 -0.27 11.62 4.45
CA VAL A 70 0.81 11.18 3.57
C VAL A 70 0.99 9.67 3.67
N LEU A 71 1.08 9.02 2.52
CA LEU A 71 1.43 7.61 2.41
C LEU A 71 2.92 7.51 2.07
N PHE A 72 3.68 6.79 2.89
CA PHE A 72 5.10 6.53 2.63
C PHE A 72 5.29 5.12 2.11
N ALA A 73 6.07 4.98 1.06
CA ALA A 73 6.43 3.69 0.49
C ALA A 73 7.94 3.63 0.25
N ASP A 74 8.59 2.64 0.84
CA ASP A 74 10.03 2.45 0.74
C ASP A 74 10.31 1.22 -0.13
N GLU A 75 10.87 1.47 -1.32
CA GLU A 75 11.16 0.43 -2.33
C GLU A 75 9.98 -0.53 -2.53
N PRO A 76 8.77 -0.01 -2.82
CA PRO A 76 7.55 -0.82 -2.76
C PRO A 76 7.50 -1.95 -3.79
N SER A 77 8.27 -1.87 -4.87
CA SER A 77 8.28 -2.84 -5.96
C SER A 77 9.58 -3.62 -6.08
N GLY A 78 10.47 -3.53 -5.07
CA GLY A 78 11.84 -4.04 -5.16
C GLY A 78 11.98 -5.52 -5.48
N ASN A 79 11.04 -6.37 -5.03
CA ASN A 79 11.11 -7.82 -5.22
C ASN A 79 10.04 -8.34 -6.20
N LEU A 80 9.44 -7.46 -6.98
CA LEU A 80 8.36 -7.83 -7.89
C LEU A 80 8.88 -8.01 -9.32
N ASP A 81 8.22 -8.89 -10.09
CA ASP A 81 8.50 -9.01 -11.51
C ASP A 81 8.03 -7.75 -12.25
N SER A 82 8.43 -7.62 -13.54
CA SER A 82 8.18 -6.39 -14.31
C SER A 82 6.70 -6.06 -14.45
N ARG A 83 5.85 -7.05 -14.67
CA ARG A 83 4.42 -6.85 -14.84
C ARG A 83 3.74 -6.42 -13.55
N THR A 84 4.03 -7.14 -12.48
CA THR A 84 3.48 -6.83 -11.15
C THR A 84 3.97 -5.47 -10.66
N LYS A 85 5.23 -5.15 -10.94
CA LYS A 85 5.82 -3.85 -10.66
C LYS A 85 5.04 -2.72 -11.34
N GLU A 86 4.76 -2.86 -12.63
CA GLU A 86 4.00 -1.85 -13.38
C GLU A 86 2.58 -1.68 -12.82
N GLU A 87 1.92 -2.78 -12.47
CA GLU A 87 0.58 -2.75 -11.88
C GLU A 87 0.59 -2.01 -10.54
N LEU A 88 1.61 -2.24 -9.71
CA LEU A 88 1.75 -1.56 -8.44
C LEU A 88 2.01 -0.06 -8.63
N HIS A 89 2.87 0.30 -9.58
CA HIS A 89 3.14 1.71 -9.89
C HIS A 89 1.87 2.44 -10.35
N LYS A 90 1.09 1.80 -11.22
CA LYS A 90 -0.21 2.36 -11.65
C LYS A 90 -1.17 2.56 -10.48
N LEU A 91 -1.15 1.65 -9.53
CA LEU A 91 -1.98 1.76 -8.33
C LEU A 91 -1.66 3.03 -7.54
N PHE A 92 -0.38 3.37 -7.37
CA PHE A 92 -0.01 4.60 -6.68
C PHE A 92 -0.60 5.84 -7.36
N PHE A 93 -0.55 5.90 -8.68
CA PHE A 93 -1.12 7.04 -9.43
C PHE A 93 -2.64 7.05 -9.37
N THR A 94 -3.28 5.88 -9.36
CA THR A 94 -4.73 5.78 -9.14
C THR A 94 -5.13 6.30 -7.76
N LEU A 95 -4.37 5.97 -6.72
CA LEU A 95 -4.61 6.48 -5.37
C LEU A 95 -4.47 8.00 -5.30
N ARG A 96 -3.46 8.55 -5.97
CA ARG A 96 -3.29 10.00 -6.10
C ARG A 96 -4.53 10.64 -6.75
N ASP A 97 -4.95 10.10 -7.87
CA ASP A 97 -6.01 10.70 -8.69
C ASP A 97 -7.40 10.49 -8.08
N LYS A 98 -7.67 9.30 -7.55
CA LYS A 98 -8.99 8.94 -7.02
C LYS A 98 -9.23 9.48 -5.61
N TYR A 99 -8.21 9.41 -4.75
CA TYR A 99 -8.34 9.79 -3.33
C TYR A 99 -7.66 11.11 -2.98
N GLY A 100 -6.97 11.74 -3.93
CA GLY A 100 -6.18 12.93 -3.63
C GLY A 100 -5.04 12.65 -2.66
N GLN A 101 -4.55 11.40 -2.64
CA GLN A 101 -3.54 10.97 -1.68
C GLN A 101 -2.17 11.54 -2.01
N THR A 102 -1.54 12.18 -1.04
CA THR A 102 -0.13 12.55 -1.13
C THR A 102 0.72 11.31 -0.84
N ILE A 103 1.64 11.00 -1.73
CA ILE A 103 2.45 9.79 -1.65
C ILE A 103 3.93 10.16 -1.76
N VAL A 104 4.74 9.67 -0.83
CA VAL A 104 6.20 9.80 -0.87
C VAL A 104 6.77 8.41 -1.08
N ILE A 105 7.50 8.23 -2.17
CA ILE A 105 8.11 6.96 -2.54
C ILE A 105 9.63 7.09 -2.49
N VAL A 106 10.27 6.19 -1.77
CA VAL A 106 11.73 6.05 -1.78
C VAL A 106 12.06 4.93 -2.76
N THR A 107 12.84 5.21 -3.79
CA THR A 107 13.13 4.22 -4.82
C THR A 107 14.49 4.46 -5.47
N HIS A 108 15.10 3.38 -5.97
CA HIS A 108 16.25 3.40 -6.87
C HIS A 108 15.83 3.26 -8.33
N ASP A 109 14.53 3.09 -8.60
CA ASP A 109 14.02 2.91 -9.96
C ASP A 109 13.84 4.27 -10.64
N PRO A 110 14.69 4.60 -11.64
CA PRO A 110 14.59 5.90 -12.33
C PRO A 110 13.29 6.05 -13.13
N ASP A 111 12.70 4.95 -13.59
CA ASP A 111 11.45 5.00 -14.35
C ASP A 111 10.30 5.43 -13.43
N LEU A 112 10.23 4.85 -12.24
CA LEU A 112 9.22 5.24 -11.25
C LEU A 112 9.42 6.70 -10.83
N ALA A 113 10.65 7.09 -10.52
CA ALA A 113 10.98 8.46 -10.15
C ALA A 113 10.55 9.45 -11.22
N GLY A 114 10.77 9.11 -12.50
CA GLY A 114 10.40 9.96 -13.63
C GLY A 114 8.90 10.10 -13.84
N MET A 115 8.09 9.17 -13.34
CA MET A 115 6.63 9.21 -13.46
C MET A 115 5.97 10.05 -12.37
N CYS A 116 6.68 10.36 -11.30
CA CYS A 116 6.15 11.13 -10.18
C CYS A 116 6.01 12.62 -10.53
N ASP A 117 5.14 13.30 -9.81
CA ASP A 117 4.92 14.74 -10.00
C ASP A 117 6.17 15.54 -9.69
N ARG A 118 6.98 15.07 -8.73
CA ARG A 118 8.22 15.70 -8.31
C ARG A 118 9.21 14.64 -7.86
N SER A 119 10.48 14.81 -8.19
CA SER A 119 11.56 13.92 -7.77
C SER A 119 12.65 14.71 -7.06
N LEU A 120 13.14 14.14 -5.96
CA LEU A 120 14.27 14.67 -5.22
C LEU A 120 15.37 13.61 -5.23
N PHE A 121 16.57 13.98 -5.59
CA PHE A 121 17.71 13.08 -5.62
C PHE A 121 18.54 13.27 -4.37
N MET A 122 18.95 12.15 -3.77
CA MET A 122 19.79 12.16 -2.57
C MET A 122 21.10 11.45 -2.82
N ARG A 123 22.15 12.02 -2.25
CA ARG A 123 23.48 11.41 -2.25
C ARG A 123 24.11 11.67 -0.89
N ASP A 124 24.62 10.59 -0.25
CA ASP A 124 25.27 10.66 1.05
C ASP A 124 24.43 11.38 2.11
N GLY A 125 23.11 11.11 2.10
CA GLY A 125 22.17 11.70 3.05
C GLY A 125 21.79 13.14 2.78
N GLN A 126 22.18 13.70 1.64
CA GLN A 126 21.89 15.09 1.26
C GLN A 126 21.16 15.14 -0.08
N PHE A 127 20.28 16.11 -0.23
CA PHE A 127 19.63 16.38 -1.51
C PHE A 127 20.60 17.04 -2.49
N GLU A 128 20.53 16.59 -3.73
CA GLU A 128 21.26 17.22 -4.82
C GLU A 128 20.49 18.37 -5.43
#